data_8901c7550267b5b37ba10aca1e43299d
#
_entry.id   8901c7550267b5b37ba10aca1e43299d
#
_cell.length_a   1.000
_cell.length_b   1.000
_cell.length_c   1.000
_cell.angle_alpha   90.00
_cell.angle_beta   90.00
_cell.angle_gamma   90.00
#
_symmetry.space_group_name_H-M   'P 1'
#
loop_
_entity.id
_entity.type
_entity.pdbx_description
1 polymer ?
#
loop_
_entity_poly.entity_id
_entity_poly.type
_entity_poly.pdbx_seq_one_letter_code
_entity_poly.pdbx_strand_id
1 'polypeptide(L)'
;MMIMTRPVSIYVASSWRNEYYPEVVVKLREAGFIVYDFRNPPSGDPGFKWGSIDPGFMDWTPSQYRNMLRHPKAERQFQNDIEAMQACDVCVLVLPCGRSAHTEAGWFTGKGKRVLAYIPEKQEPELMYKLFDGVCCTIEEIIESLR
;
A
#
# COMPACT_ATOMS: atom_id res chain seq x y z
N MET A 1 31.34 -10.07 17.00
CA MET A 1 30.50 -8.86 17.09
C MET A 1 29.13 -9.13 16.48
N MET A 2 28.08 -8.96 17.26
CA MET A 2 26.70 -9.12 16.73
C MET A 2 26.28 -7.82 16.04
N ILE A 3 25.97 -7.92 14.76
CA ILE A 3 25.37 -6.80 14.02
C ILE A 3 23.87 -6.91 14.18
N MET A 4 23.29 -5.93 14.87
CA MET A 4 21.84 -5.83 14.99
C MET A 4 21.30 -5.13 13.76
N THR A 5 20.61 -5.90 12.92
CA THR A 5 19.88 -5.32 11.79
C THR A 5 18.48 -4.95 12.26
N ARG A 6 17.99 -3.78 11.82
CA ARG A 6 16.61 -3.40 12.11
C ARG A 6 15.65 -4.33 11.39
N PRO A 7 14.46 -4.60 11.95
CA PRO A 7 13.45 -5.38 11.26
C PRO A 7 13.06 -4.74 9.93
N VAL A 8 12.71 -5.57 8.96
CA VAL A 8 12.20 -5.10 7.68
C VAL A 8 10.85 -4.42 7.91
N SER A 9 10.68 -3.25 7.34
CA SER A 9 9.43 -2.49 7.39
C SER A 9 8.65 -2.62 6.09
N ILE A 10 7.38 -2.94 6.22
CA ILE A 10 6.50 -3.28 5.10
C ILE A 10 5.36 -2.28 5.00
N TYR A 11 5.19 -1.71 3.81
CA TYR A 11 4.00 -0.94 3.45
C TYR A 11 3.02 -1.91 2.77
N VAL A 12 1.89 -2.15 3.40
CA VAL A 12 0.87 -3.03 2.81
C VAL A 12 -0.10 -2.15 2.03
N ALA A 13 -0.02 -2.24 0.70
CA ALA A 13 -0.87 -1.49 -0.20
C ALA A 13 -2.08 -2.34 -0.61
N SER A 14 -3.28 -1.80 -0.49
CA SER A 14 -4.50 -2.49 -0.87
C SER A 14 -5.68 -1.52 -0.92
N SER A 15 -6.86 -2.06 -1.19
CA SER A 15 -8.11 -1.33 -1.12
C SER A 15 -8.65 -1.33 0.31
N TRP A 16 -9.37 -0.26 0.69
CA TRP A 16 -10.12 -0.21 1.95
C TRP A 16 -11.14 -1.36 2.06
N ARG A 17 -11.58 -1.92 0.95
CA ARG A 17 -12.60 -2.97 0.89
C ARG A 17 -12.00 -4.38 0.83
N ASN A 18 -10.68 -4.50 0.81
CA ASN A 18 -10.04 -5.81 0.68
C ASN A 18 -10.25 -6.64 1.96
N GLU A 19 -10.78 -7.85 1.80
CA GLU A 19 -11.11 -8.75 2.91
C GLU A 19 -9.87 -9.46 3.47
N TYR A 20 -8.82 -9.59 2.67
CA TYR A 20 -7.59 -10.29 3.07
C TYR A 20 -6.61 -9.39 3.82
N TYR A 21 -6.77 -8.09 3.69
CA TYR A 21 -5.83 -7.10 4.22
C TYR A 21 -5.59 -7.26 5.74
N PRO A 22 -6.62 -7.39 6.59
CA PRO A 22 -6.38 -7.49 8.03
C PRO A 22 -5.53 -8.70 8.42
N GLU A 23 -5.76 -9.85 7.81
CA GLU A 23 -4.99 -11.06 8.09
C GLU A 23 -3.53 -10.91 7.66
N VAL A 24 -3.29 -10.27 6.51
CA VAL A 24 -1.93 -10.02 6.03
C VAL A 24 -1.17 -9.17 7.04
N VAL A 25 -1.78 -8.08 7.52
CA VAL A 25 -1.14 -7.20 8.51
C VAL A 25 -0.79 -7.98 9.78
N VAL A 26 -1.74 -8.74 10.32
CA VAL A 26 -1.54 -9.49 11.56
C VAL A 26 -0.43 -10.52 11.41
N LYS A 27 -0.47 -11.31 10.35
CA LYS A 27 0.50 -12.40 10.14
C LYS A 27 1.91 -11.89 9.87
N LEU A 28 2.04 -10.79 9.14
CA LEU A 28 3.35 -10.19 8.91
C LEU A 28 3.94 -9.65 10.22
N ARG A 29 3.12 -9.04 11.07
CA ARG A 29 3.56 -8.58 12.40
C ARG A 29 3.97 -9.74 13.30
N GLU A 30 3.20 -10.82 13.30
CA GLU A 30 3.52 -12.03 14.06
C GLU A 30 4.85 -12.66 13.60
N ALA A 31 5.19 -12.50 12.32
CA ALA A 31 6.45 -12.99 11.77
C ALA A 31 7.65 -12.08 12.11
N GLY A 32 7.43 -10.97 12.81
CA GLY A 32 8.50 -10.08 13.26
C GLY A 32 8.74 -8.85 12.40
N PHE A 33 7.93 -8.62 11.38
CA PHE A 33 8.07 -7.44 10.52
C PHE A 33 7.37 -6.22 11.13
N ILE A 34 7.89 -5.04 10.82
CA ILE A 34 7.22 -3.78 11.12
C ILE A 34 6.25 -3.53 9.94
N VAL A 35 4.98 -3.34 10.24
CA VAL A 35 3.96 -3.17 9.19
C VAL A 35 3.26 -1.83 9.36
N TYR A 36 3.28 -1.03 8.30
CA TYR A 36 2.46 0.16 8.24
C TYR A 36 1.05 -0.25 7.78
N ASP A 37 0.08 -0.02 8.65
CA ASP A 37 -1.33 -0.32 8.40
C ASP A 37 -2.06 0.99 8.10
N PHE A 38 -2.41 1.22 6.83
CA PHE A 38 -3.04 2.48 6.42
C PHE A 38 -4.46 2.64 6.98
N ARG A 39 -5.09 1.56 7.42
CA ARG A 39 -6.41 1.62 8.04
C ARG A 39 -6.35 2.07 9.50
N ASN A 40 -5.21 1.87 10.15
CA ASN A 40 -4.97 2.23 11.54
C ASN A 40 -3.58 2.88 11.66
N PRO A 41 -3.37 4.07 11.05
CA PRO A 41 -2.06 4.69 11.08
C PRO A 41 -1.73 5.22 12.49
N PRO A 42 -0.44 5.34 12.84
CA PRO A 42 -0.03 5.88 14.14
C PRO A 42 -0.57 7.29 14.42
N SER A 43 -0.82 8.08 13.38
CA SER A 43 -1.40 9.42 13.48
C SER A 43 -2.86 9.44 13.96
N GLY A 44 -3.54 8.28 13.91
CA GLY A 44 -4.97 8.19 14.21
C GLY A 44 -5.87 8.72 13.10
N ASP A 45 -5.34 9.01 11.92
CA ASP A 45 -6.10 9.50 10.77
C ASP A 45 -7.11 8.44 10.33
N PRO A 46 -8.42 8.79 10.22
CA PRO A 46 -9.45 7.83 9.80
C PRO A 46 -9.43 7.50 8.32
N GLY A 47 -8.52 8.11 7.54
CA GLY A 47 -8.42 7.93 6.11
C GLY A 47 -9.01 9.08 5.31
N PHE A 48 -8.69 9.11 4.02
CA PHE A 48 -9.07 10.20 3.13
C PHE A 48 -10.26 9.79 2.27
N LYS A 49 -11.22 10.71 2.13
CA LYS A 49 -12.37 10.56 1.24
C LYS A 49 -12.61 11.86 0.49
N TRP A 50 -12.70 11.76 -0.84
CA TRP A 50 -13.02 12.91 -1.68
C TRP A 50 -14.35 13.56 -1.28
N GLY A 51 -15.30 12.76 -0.79
CA GLY A 51 -16.59 13.27 -0.31
C GLY A 51 -16.46 14.19 0.90
N SER A 52 -15.36 14.17 1.64
CA SER A 52 -15.11 15.09 2.75
C SER A 52 -14.75 16.49 2.24
N ILE A 53 -14.29 16.60 0.99
CA ILE A 53 -14.03 17.88 0.33
C ILE A 53 -15.31 18.38 -0.35
N ASP A 54 -15.95 17.50 -1.12
CA ASP A 54 -17.16 17.83 -1.87
C ASP A 54 -18.02 16.57 -2.06
N PRO A 55 -19.24 16.52 -1.50
CA PRO A 55 -20.14 15.38 -1.72
C PRO A 55 -20.41 15.09 -3.19
N GLY A 56 -20.33 16.09 -4.06
CA GLY A 56 -20.54 15.96 -5.51
C GLY A 56 -19.30 15.59 -6.30
N PHE A 57 -18.27 15.03 -5.68
CA PHE A 57 -16.98 14.78 -6.32
C PHE A 57 -17.07 13.89 -7.57
N MET A 58 -18.05 12.99 -7.64
CA MET A 58 -18.21 12.11 -8.80
C MET A 58 -18.57 12.87 -10.08
N ASP A 59 -19.10 14.07 -9.94
CA ASP A 59 -19.50 14.92 -11.08
C ASP A 59 -18.42 15.94 -11.48
N TRP A 60 -17.26 15.91 -10.85
CA TRP A 60 -16.17 16.81 -11.21
C TRP A 60 -15.74 16.62 -12.66
N THR A 61 -15.51 17.73 -13.34
CA THR A 61 -14.81 17.71 -14.62
C THR A 61 -13.33 17.38 -14.39
N PRO A 62 -12.60 16.94 -15.42
CA PRO A 62 -11.16 16.73 -15.28
C PRO A 62 -10.39 17.92 -14.74
N SER A 63 -10.76 19.14 -15.14
CA SER A 63 -10.09 20.35 -14.63
C SER A 63 -10.42 20.62 -13.17
N GLN A 64 -11.64 20.34 -12.74
CA GLN A 64 -12.02 20.44 -11.34
C GLN A 64 -11.24 19.43 -10.50
N TYR A 65 -11.19 18.18 -10.92
CA TYR A 65 -10.40 17.17 -10.25
C TYR A 65 -8.95 17.60 -10.13
N ARG A 66 -8.35 18.06 -11.23
CA ARG A 66 -6.95 18.51 -11.24
C ARG A 66 -6.69 19.59 -10.19
N ASN A 67 -7.63 20.52 -10.04
CA ASN A 67 -7.52 21.59 -9.03
C ASN A 67 -7.67 21.04 -7.60
N MET A 68 -8.55 20.06 -7.40
CA MET A 68 -8.80 19.47 -6.09
C MET A 68 -7.64 18.64 -5.56
N LEU A 69 -6.72 18.20 -6.42
CA LEU A 69 -5.48 17.58 -5.96
C LEU A 69 -4.63 18.53 -5.09
N ARG A 70 -4.85 19.84 -5.23
CA ARG A 70 -4.13 20.85 -4.44
C ARG A 70 -4.90 21.27 -3.18
N HIS A 71 -6.09 20.70 -2.94
CA HIS A 71 -6.85 21.00 -1.74
C HIS A 71 -6.03 20.61 -0.50
N PRO A 72 -6.03 21.43 0.57
CA PRO A 72 -5.22 21.15 1.76
C PRO A 72 -5.43 19.76 2.37
N LYS A 73 -6.67 19.23 2.32
CA LYS A 73 -6.95 17.88 2.81
C LYS A 73 -6.28 16.80 1.95
N ALA A 74 -6.28 16.98 0.63
CA ALA A 74 -5.64 16.05 -0.29
C ALA A 74 -4.11 16.11 -0.14
N GLU A 75 -3.54 17.31 -0.03
CA GLU A 75 -2.11 17.50 0.18
C GLU A 75 -1.64 16.85 1.48
N ARG A 76 -2.40 17.00 2.55
CA ARG A 76 -2.05 16.42 3.85
C ARG A 76 -2.06 14.90 3.79
N GLN A 77 -3.10 14.32 3.18
CA GLN A 77 -3.17 12.87 3.05
C GLN A 77 -2.04 12.32 2.19
N PHE A 78 -1.78 12.99 1.07
CA PHE A 78 -0.67 12.59 0.20
C PHE A 78 0.66 12.63 0.95
N GLN A 79 0.90 13.70 1.74
CA GLN A 79 2.13 13.84 2.51
C GLN A 79 2.27 12.70 3.53
N ASN A 80 1.19 12.35 4.22
CA ASN A 80 1.20 11.24 5.18
C ASN A 80 1.53 9.91 4.47
N ASP A 81 0.92 9.67 3.33
CA ASP A 81 1.13 8.43 2.58
C ASP A 81 2.56 8.33 2.06
N ILE A 82 3.07 9.40 1.45
CA ILE A 82 4.43 9.37 0.89
C ILE A 82 5.50 9.24 1.98
N GLU A 83 5.31 9.86 3.14
CA GLU A 83 6.23 9.70 4.27
C GLU A 83 6.27 8.26 4.76
N ALA A 84 5.11 7.61 4.86
CA ALA A 84 5.03 6.20 5.22
C ALA A 84 5.72 5.31 4.19
N MET A 85 5.50 5.59 2.90
CA MET A 85 6.14 4.84 1.82
C MET A 85 7.65 4.99 1.84
N GLN A 86 8.15 6.21 2.05
CA GLN A 86 9.58 6.48 2.15
C GLN A 86 10.24 5.77 3.33
N ALA A 87 9.51 5.61 4.42
CA ALA A 87 10.00 4.94 5.63
C ALA A 87 10.03 3.42 5.53
N CYS A 88 9.29 2.84 4.58
CA CYS A 88 9.21 1.38 4.44
C CYS A 88 10.23 0.84 3.43
N ASP A 89 10.69 -0.37 3.70
CA ASP A 89 11.68 -1.05 2.86
C ASP A 89 11.04 -1.83 1.70
N VAL A 90 9.83 -2.33 1.92
CA VAL A 90 9.14 -3.27 1.03
C VAL A 90 7.68 -2.86 0.90
N CYS A 91 7.11 -3.07 -0.27
CA CYS A 91 5.67 -2.98 -0.49
C CYS A 91 5.10 -4.38 -0.73
N VAL A 92 4.04 -4.71 -0.01
CA VAL A 92 3.22 -5.88 -0.30
C VAL A 92 1.89 -5.39 -0.84
N LEU A 93 1.64 -5.71 -2.11
CA LEU A 93 0.40 -5.34 -2.80
C LEU A 93 -0.60 -6.47 -2.64
N VAL A 94 -1.67 -6.23 -1.90
CA VAL A 94 -2.69 -7.25 -1.63
C VAL A 94 -3.86 -7.09 -2.60
N LEU A 95 -4.01 -8.08 -3.50
CA LEU A 95 -5.07 -8.08 -4.49
C LEU A 95 -6.35 -8.71 -3.91
N PRO A 96 -7.55 -8.34 -4.38
CA PRO A 96 -7.81 -7.31 -5.39
C PRO A 96 -7.73 -5.90 -4.81
N CYS A 97 -7.27 -4.96 -5.63
CA CYS A 97 -7.19 -3.57 -5.23
C CYS A 97 -7.18 -2.66 -6.48
N GLY A 98 -7.37 -1.38 -6.24
CA GLY A 98 -7.55 -0.41 -7.30
C GLY A 98 -6.29 0.40 -7.65
N ARG A 99 -6.55 1.59 -8.19
CA ARG A 99 -5.53 2.45 -8.80
C ARG A 99 -4.49 2.98 -7.80
N SER A 100 -4.93 3.39 -6.61
CA SER A 100 -4.01 3.94 -5.61
C SER A 100 -2.96 2.94 -5.19
N ALA A 101 -3.37 1.73 -4.83
CA ALA A 101 -2.45 0.68 -4.39
C ALA A 101 -1.45 0.30 -5.50
N HIS A 102 -1.93 0.21 -6.75
CA HIS A 102 -1.05 -0.08 -7.89
C HIS A 102 -0.05 1.05 -8.15
N THR A 103 -0.50 2.30 -8.02
CA THR A 103 0.39 3.46 -8.17
C THR A 103 1.48 3.44 -7.09
N GLU A 104 1.11 3.13 -5.86
CA GLU A 104 2.06 3.02 -4.75
C GLU A 104 3.08 1.90 -4.99
N ALA A 105 2.63 0.72 -5.40
CA ALA A 105 3.52 -0.39 -5.73
C ALA A 105 4.50 -0.03 -6.86
N GLY A 106 4.02 0.68 -7.88
CA GLY A 106 4.85 1.18 -8.96
C GLY A 106 5.91 2.16 -8.47
N TRP A 107 5.56 3.03 -7.53
CA TRP A 107 6.53 3.95 -6.92
C TRP A 107 7.64 3.18 -6.20
N PHE A 108 7.29 2.17 -5.41
CA PHE A 108 8.30 1.32 -4.73
C PHE A 108 9.25 0.68 -5.74
N THR A 109 8.70 0.13 -6.81
CA THR A 109 9.51 -0.47 -7.89
C THR A 109 10.46 0.56 -8.51
N GLY A 110 9.94 1.75 -8.81
CA GLY A 110 10.73 2.83 -9.40
C GLY A 110 11.84 3.34 -8.49
N LYS A 111 11.67 3.20 -7.19
CA LYS A 111 12.69 3.56 -6.19
C LYS A 111 13.72 2.45 -5.95
N GLY A 112 13.58 1.32 -6.62
CA GLY A 112 14.47 0.18 -6.40
C GLY A 112 14.19 -0.57 -5.11
N LYS A 113 13.03 -0.36 -4.49
CA LYS A 113 12.60 -1.09 -3.31
C LYS A 113 11.89 -2.37 -3.72
N ARG A 114 11.86 -3.36 -2.82
CA ARG A 114 11.20 -4.64 -3.10
C ARG A 114 9.70 -4.49 -3.12
N VAL A 115 9.07 -5.20 -4.05
CA VAL A 115 7.61 -5.29 -4.14
C VAL A 115 7.22 -6.75 -4.32
N LEU A 116 6.26 -7.20 -3.52
CA LEU A 116 5.66 -8.52 -3.66
C LEU A 116 4.15 -8.33 -3.86
N ALA A 117 3.61 -8.96 -4.90
CA ALA A 117 2.16 -8.99 -5.09
C ALA A 117 1.62 -10.26 -4.44
N TYR A 118 0.62 -10.11 -3.57
CA TYR A 118 -0.08 -11.22 -2.96
C TYR A 118 -1.43 -11.40 -3.64
N ILE A 119 -1.62 -12.56 -4.27
CA ILE A 119 -2.82 -12.90 -5.02
C ILE A 119 -3.53 -14.07 -4.32
N PRO A 120 -4.43 -13.77 -3.35
CA PRO A 120 -5.08 -14.81 -2.55
C PRO A 120 -6.20 -15.54 -3.27
N GLU A 121 -6.68 -14.98 -4.38
CA GLU A 121 -7.78 -15.56 -5.13
C GLU A 121 -7.58 -15.37 -6.63
N LYS A 122 -8.30 -16.15 -7.41
CA LYS A 122 -8.26 -16.08 -8.86
C LYS A 122 -8.71 -14.70 -9.36
N GLN A 123 -7.95 -14.15 -10.31
CA GLN A 123 -8.27 -12.86 -10.91
C GLN A 123 -7.74 -12.78 -12.34
N GLU A 124 -8.10 -11.70 -13.05
CA GLU A 124 -7.57 -11.45 -14.38
C GLU A 124 -6.05 -11.25 -14.30
N PRO A 125 -5.27 -11.94 -15.14
CA PRO A 125 -3.82 -11.77 -15.16
C PRO A 125 -3.39 -10.37 -15.58
N GLU A 126 -2.29 -9.89 -14.97
CA GLU A 126 -1.68 -8.60 -15.30
C GLU A 126 -0.20 -8.78 -15.61
N LEU A 127 0.18 -8.44 -16.84
CA LEU A 127 1.56 -8.61 -17.30
C LEU A 127 2.55 -7.77 -16.49
N MET A 128 2.16 -6.57 -16.09
CA MET A 128 3.10 -5.63 -15.47
C MET A 128 3.53 -6.02 -14.04
N TYR A 129 2.92 -7.04 -13.46
CA TYR A 129 3.42 -7.61 -12.20
C TYR A 129 4.80 -8.26 -12.36
N LYS A 130 5.27 -8.45 -13.59
CA LYS A 130 6.66 -8.86 -13.85
C LYS A 130 7.69 -7.82 -13.39
N LEU A 131 7.29 -6.58 -13.16
CA LEU A 131 8.15 -5.55 -12.58
C LEU A 131 8.47 -5.82 -11.11
N PHE A 132 7.61 -6.56 -10.43
CA PHE A 132 7.75 -6.83 -9.01
C PHE A 132 8.75 -7.98 -8.78
N ASP A 133 9.25 -8.06 -7.55
CA ASP A 133 10.24 -9.09 -7.20
C ASP A 133 9.61 -10.48 -7.07
N GLY A 134 8.30 -10.54 -6.86
CA GLY A 134 7.61 -11.82 -6.83
C GLY A 134 6.10 -11.67 -6.78
N VAL A 135 5.44 -12.77 -7.15
CA VAL A 135 4.00 -12.95 -7.00
C VAL A 135 3.80 -14.10 -6.03
N CYS A 136 3.15 -13.82 -4.92
CA CYS A 136 2.92 -14.78 -3.84
C CYS A 136 1.47 -15.25 -3.83
N CYS A 137 1.26 -16.53 -3.67
CA CYS A 137 -0.08 -17.12 -3.61
C CYS A 137 -0.54 -17.36 -2.18
N THR A 138 0.39 -17.33 -1.22
CA THR A 138 0.11 -17.50 0.21
C THR A 138 0.88 -16.46 1.01
N ILE A 139 0.42 -16.20 2.24
CA ILE A 139 1.13 -15.28 3.14
C ILE A 139 2.49 -15.88 3.54
N GLU A 140 2.58 -17.18 3.67
CA GLU A 140 3.84 -17.89 3.97
C GLU A 140 4.89 -17.62 2.89
N GLU A 141 4.50 -17.57 1.63
CA GLU A 141 5.41 -17.23 0.53
C GLU A 141 5.94 -15.79 0.66
N ILE A 142 5.10 -14.86 1.12
CA ILE A 142 5.54 -13.49 1.40
C ILE A 142 6.62 -13.51 2.46
N ILE A 143 6.36 -14.19 3.57
CA ILE A 143 7.28 -14.27 4.70
C ILE A 143 8.60 -14.88 4.28
N GLU A 144 8.57 -15.99 3.56
CA GLU A 144 9.78 -16.65 3.08
C GLU A 144 10.61 -15.75 2.16
N SER A 145 9.94 -15.00 1.29
CA SER A 145 10.61 -14.09 0.36
C SER A 145 11.34 -12.95 1.07
N LEU A 146 10.91 -12.59 2.28
CA LEU A 146 11.45 -11.46 3.03
C LEU A 146 12.48 -11.86 4.11
N ARG A 147 12.66 -13.14 4.32
CA ARG A 147 13.65 -13.65 5.28
C ARG A 147 15.03 -13.81 4.68
#